data_2bbc1ade01fb9641ec648938632820e3
#
_entry.id   2bbc1ade01fb9641ec648938632820e3
#
_cell.length_a   1.000
_cell.length_b   1.000
_cell.length_c   1.000
_cell.angle_alpha   90.00
_cell.angle_beta   90.00
_cell.angle_gamma   90.00
#
_symmetry.space_group_name_H-M   'P 1'
#
loop_
_entity.id
_entity.type
_entity.pdbx_description
1 polymer ?
#
loop_
_entity_poly.entity_id
_entity_poly.type
_entity_poly.pdbx_seq_one_letter_code
_entity_poly.pdbx_strand_id
1 'polypeptide(L)'
;MAEVPYRVDKPWGYELVWARTDKYVGKILHVRRGESLSLQYHRVKDETILVHSGLLRFETRRTDESELRAVDLGPGQVFHITPGTVHRMTGLEDCDIVEVSTPELDDVV
;
A
#
# COMPACT_ATOMS: atom_id res chain seq x y z
N MET A 1 -20.14 -20.03 -6.05
CA MET A 1 -20.25 -19.47 -4.68
C MET A 1 -19.30 -18.28 -4.54
N ALA A 2 -19.78 -17.19 -3.98
CA ALA A 2 -18.95 -16.03 -3.75
C ALA A 2 -18.03 -16.25 -2.56
N GLU A 3 -16.80 -15.75 -2.67
CA GLU A 3 -15.82 -15.77 -1.57
C GLU A 3 -15.94 -14.48 -0.76
N VAL A 4 -15.48 -14.53 0.48
CA VAL A 4 -15.47 -13.38 1.38
C VAL A 4 -14.01 -12.98 1.62
N PRO A 5 -13.70 -11.67 1.58
CA PRO A 5 -12.36 -11.20 1.93
C PRO A 5 -11.99 -11.61 3.35
N TYR A 6 -10.72 -11.92 3.59
CA TYR A 6 -10.26 -12.12 4.95
C TYR A 6 -9.49 -10.88 5.45
N ARG A 7 -9.66 -10.61 6.75
CA ARG A 7 -9.11 -9.44 7.40
C ARG A 7 -7.85 -9.78 8.19
N VAL A 8 -6.84 -8.93 8.07
CA VAL A 8 -5.62 -8.97 8.87
C VAL A 8 -5.50 -7.63 9.61
N ASP A 9 -5.56 -7.66 10.94
CA ASP A 9 -5.40 -6.46 11.73
C ASP A 9 -3.94 -6.05 11.80
N LYS A 10 -3.70 -4.73 11.74
CA LYS A 10 -2.38 -4.11 11.77
C LYS A 10 -2.37 -2.99 12.80
N PRO A 11 -1.19 -2.58 13.32
CA PRO A 11 -1.12 -1.45 14.24
C PRO A 11 -1.69 -0.15 13.67
N TRP A 12 -1.60 0.04 12.35
CA TRP A 12 -2.06 1.25 11.66
C TRP A 12 -3.51 1.15 11.15
N GLY A 13 -4.16 0.00 11.23
CA GLY A 13 -5.50 -0.23 10.72
C GLY A 13 -5.74 -1.69 10.40
N TYR A 14 -6.09 -2.00 9.16
CA TYR A 14 -6.26 -3.38 8.73
C TYR A 14 -6.11 -3.53 7.22
N GLU A 15 -5.92 -4.77 6.80
CA GLU A 15 -5.96 -5.19 5.40
C GLU A 15 -7.16 -6.11 5.19
N LEU A 16 -7.85 -5.94 4.07
CA LEU A 16 -8.81 -6.92 3.56
C LEU A 16 -8.20 -7.51 2.29
N VAL A 17 -7.93 -8.80 2.30
CA VAL A 17 -7.41 -9.51 1.12
C VAL A 17 -8.62 -10.06 0.36
N TRP A 18 -8.91 -9.47 -0.80
CA TRP A 18 -10.09 -9.82 -1.60
C TRP A 18 -9.75 -10.63 -2.85
N ALA A 19 -8.47 -10.68 -3.23
CA ALA A 19 -8.00 -11.50 -4.34
C ALA A 19 -6.62 -12.05 -4.01
N ARG A 20 -6.42 -13.34 -4.20
CA ARG A 20 -5.12 -13.96 -4.01
C ARG A 20 -5.03 -15.19 -4.90
N THR A 21 -4.15 -15.12 -5.88
CA THR A 21 -3.86 -16.20 -6.81
C THR A 21 -2.35 -16.36 -6.96
N ASP A 22 -1.92 -17.33 -7.73
CA ASP A 22 -0.51 -17.51 -8.06
C ASP A 22 0.05 -16.40 -8.98
N LYS A 23 -0.80 -15.51 -9.46
CA LYS A 23 -0.41 -14.44 -10.40
C LYS A 23 -0.59 -13.03 -9.86
N TYR A 24 -1.52 -12.82 -8.94
CA TYR A 24 -1.81 -11.49 -8.42
C TYR A 24 -2.42 -11.53 -7.03
N VAL A 25 -2.38 -10.38 -6.36
CA VAL A 25 -3.02 -10.14 -5.06
C VAL A 25 -3.78 -8.82 -5.13
N GLY A 26 -4.98 -8.80 -4.54
CA GLY A 26 -5.77 -7.59 -4.37
C GLY A 26 -6.11 -7.39 -2.90
N LYS A 27 -5.89 -6.17 -2.39
CA LYS A 27 -6.16 -5.81 -1.00
C LYS A 27 -6.88 -4.47 -0.93
N ILE A 28 -7.57 -4.27 0.18
CA ILE A 28 -7.95 -2.94 0.64
C ILE A 28 -7.19 -2.69 1.93
N LEU A 29 -6.45 -1.58 1.99
CA LEU A 29 -5.77 -1.14 3.19
C LEU A 29 -6.60 -0.03 3.83
N HIS A 30 -6.97 -0.19 5.10
CA HIS A 30 -7.56 0.87 5.88
C HIS A 30 -6.50 1.44 6.83
N VAL A 31 -6.11 2.68 6.60
CA VAL A 31 -5.09 3.38 7.40
C VAL A 31 -5.78 4.45 8.22
N ARG A 32 -5.68 4.33 9.55
CA ARG A 32 -6.28 5.32 10.45
C ARG A 32 -5.48 6.61 10.42
N ARG A 33 -6.19 7.71 10.60
CA ARG A 33 -5.61 9.05 10.69
C ARG A 33 -4.45 9.08 11.71
N GLY A 34 -3.31 9.62 11.27
CA GLY A 34 -2.11 9.74 12.10
C GLY A 34 -1.25 8.50 12.15
N GLU A 35 -1.69 7.39 11.56
CA GLU A 35 -0.93 6.14 11.57
C GLU A 35 -0.13 5.98 10.29
N SER A 36 1.00 5.28 10.40
CA SER A 36 1.90 5.02 9.27
C SER A 36 2.23 3.54 9.17
N LEU A 37 2.43 3.08 7.94
CA LEU A 37 3.08 1.81 7.66
C LEU A 37 4.59 2.01 7.78
N SER A 38 5.34 0.92 7.91
CA SER A 38 6.80 0.98 7.98
C SER A 38 7.40 1.49 6.66
N LEU A 39 8.56 2.11 6.75
CA LEU A 39 9.36 2.45 5.58
C LEU A 39 9.97 1.17 5.03
N GLN A 40 9.69 0.85 3.76
CA GLN A 40 10.06 -0.43 3.18
C GLN A 40 10.21 -0.35 1.66
N TYR A 41 10.83 -1.38 1.08
CA TYR A 41 10.80 -1.61 -0.36
C TYR A 41 10.64 -3.10 -0.65
N HIS A 42 10.32 -3.41 -1.88
CA HIS A 42 10.20 -4.78 -2.37
C HIS A 42 11.23 -5.01 -3.46
N ARG A 43 11.82 -6.19 -3.50
CA ARG A 43 12.84 -6.53 -4.51
C ARG A 43 12.22 -6.94 -5.83
N VAL A 44 11.13 -7.67 -5.78
CA VAL A 44 10.47 -8.27 -6.96
C VAL A 44 9.02 -7.80 -7.08
N LYS A 45 8.32 -7.66 -5.96
CA LYS A 45 6.90 -7.30 -5.93
C LYS A 45 6.67 -5.96 -6.60
N ASP A 46 5.76 -5.98 -7.57
CA ASP A 46 5.28 -4.80 -8.29
C ASP A 46 3.84 -4.54 -7.84
N GLU A 47 3.53 -3.30 -7.48
CA GLU A 47 2.21 -2.96 -6.96
C GLU A 47 1.73 -1.59 -7.42
N THR A 48 0.42 -1.43 -7.45
CA THR A 48 -0.23 -0.15 -7.73
C THR A 48 -1.28 0.10 -6.67
N ILE A 49 -1.31 1.31 -6.16
CA ILE A 49 -2.32 1.75 -5.19
C ILE A 49 -3.23 2.81 -5.80
N LEU A 50 -4.51 2.72 -5.41
CA LEU A 50 -5.54 3.70 -5.72
C LEU A 50 -6.14 4.18 -4.40
N VAL A 51 -6.11 5.47 -4.13
CA VAL A 51 -6.81 6.01 -2.96
C VAL A 51 -8.30 6.05 -3.27
N HIS A 52 -9.09 5.30 -2.52
CA HIS A 52 -10.55 5.27 -2.68
C HIS A 52 -11.20 6.39 -1.88
N SER A 53 -10.75 6.58 -0.64
CA SER A 53 -11.29 7.63 0.24
C SER A 53 -10.20 8.13 1.19
N GLY A 54 -10.37 9.35 1.67
CA GLY A 54 -9.46 9.97 2.62
C GLY A 54 -8.29 10.69 1.95
N LEU A 55 -7.26 10.97 2.76
CA LEU A 55 -6.05 11.66 2.29
C LEU A 55 -4.82 10.92 2.80
N LEU A 56 -3.98 10.50 1.87
CA LEU A 56 -2.78 9.70 2.12
C LEU A 56 -1.54 10.50 1.79
N ARG A 57 -0.60 10.60 2.74
CA ARG A 57 0.76 11.07 2.42
C ARG A 57 1.58 9.88 1.98
N PHE A 58 2.13 9.96 0.78
CA PHE A 58 2.95 8.93 0.18
C PHE A 58 4.37 9.45 0.00
N GLU A 59 5.32 8.83 0.69
CA GLU A 59 6.73 9.21 0.65
C GLU A 59 7.52 8.15 -0.10
N THR A 60 8.38 8.58 -1.02
CA THR A 60 9.19 7.67 -1.84
C THR A 60 10.61 8.18 -2.01
N ARG A 61 11.51 7.23 -2.22
CA ARG A 61 12.85 7.47 -2.73
C ARG A 61 13.36 6.22 -3.44
N ARG A 62 14.41 6.35 -4.21
CA ARG A 62 15.16 5.20 -4.72
C ARG A 62 16.06 4.68 -3.61
N THR A 63 16.51 3.43 -3.71
CA THR A 63 17.42 2.83 -2.71
C THR A 63 18.77 3.53 -2.64
N ASP A 64 19.22 4.17 -3.74
CA ASP A 64 20.46 4.92 -3.81
C ASP A 64 20.33 6.41 -3.44
N GLU A 65 19.12 6.87 -3.11
CA GLU A 65 18.85 8.24 -2.67
C GLU A 65 18.67 8.27 -1.15
N SER A 66 19.00 9.42 -0.53
CA SER A 66 18.83 9.60 0.92
C SER A 66 17.57 10.36 1.31
N GLU A 67 16.99 11.13 0.40
CA GLU A 67 15.86 12.01 0.70
C GLU A 67 14.55 11.43 0.20
N LEU A 68 13.57 11.39 1.09
CA LEU A 68 12.19 11.05 0.74
C LEU A 68 11.50 12.24 0.10
N ARG A 69 10.74 11.96 -0.95
CA ARG A 69 9.84 12.93 -1.59
C ARG A 69 8.42 12.58 -1.18
N ALA A 70 7.66 13.57 -0.76
CA ALA A 70 6.29 13.37 -0.32
C ALA A 70 5.29 13.90 -1.34
N VAL A 71 4.21 13.16 -1.54
CA VAL A 71 3.05 13.60 -2.30
C VAL A 71 1.81 13.21 -1.52
N ASP A 72 0.82 14.09 -1.48
CA ASP A 72 -0.46 13.82 -0.85
C ASP A 72 -1.45 13.35 -1.94
N LEU A 73 -1.99 12.14 -1.74
CA LEU A 73 -2.90 11.50 -2.67
C LEU A 73 -4.31 11.51 -2.10
N GLY A 74 -5.24 12.08 -2.84
CA GLY A 74 -6.66 12.07 -2.53
C GLY A 74 -7.44 11.04 -3.35
N PRO A 75 -8.79 11.02 -3.18
CA PRO A 75 -9.64 10.03 -3.85
C PRO A 75 -9.46 10.03 -5.36
N GLY A 76 -9.33 8.84 -5.94
CA GLY A 76 -9.15 8.63 -7.38
C GLY A 76 -7.71 8.72 -7.87
N GLN A 77 -6.77 9.12 -7.02
CA GLN A 77 -5.36 9.20 -7.42
C GLN A 77 -4.65 7.86 -7.26
N VAL A 78 -3.73 7.60 -8.17
CA VAL A 78 -3.03 6.32 -8.33
C VAL A 78 -1.53 6.54 -8.23
N PHE A 79 -0.82 5.58 -7.63
CA PHE A 79 0.63 5.55 -7.63
C PHE A 79 1.13 4.14 -7.93
N HIS A 80 2.01 4.02 -8.93
CA HIS A 80 2.66 2.76 -9.26
C HIS A 80 3.97 2.64 -8.46
N ILE A 81 4.04 1.63 -7.61
CA ILE A 81 5.20 1.36 -6.75
C ILE A 81 6.00 0.25 -7.41
N THR A 82 7.04 0.63 -8.15
CA THR A 82 7.92 -0.32 -8.83
C THR A 82 8.85 -1.03 -7.83
N PRO A 83 9.34 -2.24 -8.16
CA PRO A 83 10.37 -2.89 -7.33
C PRO A 83 11.56 -1.97 -7.07
N GLY A 84 12.08 -2.00 -5.86
CA GLY A 84 13.19 -1.13 -5.44
C GLY A 84 12.80 0.27 -5.03
N THR A 85 11.53 0.64 -5.11
CA THR A 85 11.06 1.94 -4.61
C THR A 85 10.83 1.89 -3.11
N VAL A 86 11.66 2.61 -2.35
CA VAL A 86 11.46 2.76 -0.91
C VAL A 86 10.28 3.67 -0.67
N HIS A 87 9.34 3.25 0.16
CA HIS A 87 8.09 4.00 0.34
C HIS A 87 7.55 3.88 1.76
N ARG A 88 6.76 4.87 2.14
CA ARG A 88 5.99 4.89 3.39
C ARG A 88 4.66 5.57 3.15
N MET A 89 3.60 4.99 3.72
CA MET A 89 2.25 5.54 3.69
C MET A 89 1.88 6.07 5.08
N THR A 90 1.28 7.25 5.11
CA THR A 90 0.76 7.84 6.34
C THR A 90 -0.64 8.38 6.08
N GLY A 91 -1.60 8.00 6.91
CA GLY A 91 -2.96 8.54 6.83
C GLY A 91 -3.00 9.97 7.40
N LEU A 92 -3.26 10.94 6.55
CA LEU A 92 -3.56 12.31 7.00
C LEU A 92 -5.01 12.41 7.48
N GLU A 93 -5.86 11.57 6.91
CA GLU A 93 -7.23 11.27 7.32
C GLU A 93 -7.37 9.76 7.32
N ASP A 94 -8.47 9.21 7.85
CA ASP A 94 -8.78 7.80 7.67
C ASP A 94 -8.87 7.52 6.15
N CYS A 95 -8.09 6.56 5.68
CA CYS A 95 -7.97 6.27 4.24
C CYS A 95 -8.35 4.82 3.94
N ASP A 96 -9.05 4.64 2.84
CA ASP A 96 -9.21 3.33 2.21
C ASP A 96 -8.45 3.33 0.89
N ILE A 97 -7.53 2.38 0.76
CA ILE A 97 -6.60 2.27 -0.37
C ILE A 97 -6.80 0.91 -1.02
N VAL A 98 -7.04 0.89 -2.32
CA VAL A 98 -7.09 -0.35 -3.09
C VAL A 98 -5.69 -0.64 -3.61
N GLU A 99 -5.18 -1.82 -3.30
CA GLU A 99 -3.87 -2.26 -3.77
C GLU A 99 -4.04 -3.49 -4.66
N VAL A 100 -3.34 -3.50 -5.79
CA VAL A 100 -3.15 -4.69 -6.62
C VAL A 100 -1.66 -4.92 -6.75
N SER A 101 -1.25 -6.18 -6.69
CA SER A 101 0.19 -6.51 -6.76
C SER A 101 0.43 -7.88 -7.36
N THR A 102 1.68 -8.12 -7.72
CA THR A 102 2.18 -9.46 -7.97
C THR A 102 2.20 -10.25 -6.66
N PRO A 103 2.30 -11.60 -6.69
CA PRO A 103 1.98 -12.42 -5.51
C PRO A 103 3.08 -12.57 -4.45
N GLU A 104 4.19 -11.84 -4.55
CA GLU A 104 5.31 -11.95 -3.62
C GLU A 104 4.99 -11.26 -2.29
N LEU A 105 4.14 -11.88 -1.46
CA LEU A 105 3.63 -11.31 -0.21
C LEU A 105 4.70 -11.10 0.86
N ASP A 106 5.74 -11.94 0.89
CA ASP A 106 6.78 -11.91 1.91
C ASP A 106 8.02 -11.09 1.49
N ASP A 107 7.97 -10.45 0.33
CA ASP A 107 9.07 -9.66 -0.21
C ASP A 107 9.04 -8.24 0.38
N VAL A 108 9.47 -8.11 1.62
CA VAL A 108 9.54 -6.83 2.34
C VAL A 108 10.95 -6.63 2.91
N VAL A 109 11.51 -5.47 2.62
CA VAL A 109 12.85 -5.10 3.12
C VAL A 109 12.80 -3.80 3.90
#